data_db5bc5492ec03cbd22e0a192bf45570d
#
_entry.id   db5bc5492ec03cbd22e0a192bf45570d
#
_cell.length_a   1.000
_cell.length_b   1.000
_cell.length_c   1.000
_cell.angle_alpha   90.00
_cell.angle_beta   90.00
_cell.angle_gamma   90.00
#
_symmetry.space_group_name_H-M   'P 1'
#
loop_
_entity.id
_entity.type
_entity.pdbx_description
1 polymer ?
#
loop_
_entity_poly.entity_id
_entity_poly.type
_entity_poly.pdbx_seq_one_letter_code
_entity_poly.pdbx_strand_id
1 'polypeptide(L)'
;MKIVTFNLRCAWRGDGINSFIHRAGLIYEKIMAERPSVVAFQEVIPASLEVLKRLLPEYEFFGGMRTEQYDGEGLYTALRKEDTTLLGGEVFWLSPTPYIAGSRFEEQSIFPRVGIYTRVLCKQTGEVLSIFNLHLDHLSTEAAQKGLACTVAYIREHRGYVDADKALILGDFNVTPDSPALSPLREEAWLYDATEGITTTFHAFGKRRDAKIDYIFLSEAMRGRVTAVAPWQDEHAGIYLSDHFPVCLSLT
;
A
#
# COMPACT_ATOMS: atom_id res chain seq x y z
N MET A 1 9.27 -14.88 -2.62
CA MET A 1 7.98 -14.23 -2.31
C MET A 1 7.91 -12.87 -2.98
N LYS A 2 6.77 -12.48 -3.60
CA LYS A 2 6.58 -11.14 -4.17
C LYS A 2 5.53 -10.36 -3.37
N ILE A 3 5.84 -9.10 -3.04
CA ILE A 3 4.95 -8.17 -2.32
C ILE A 3 4.84 -6.89 -3.16
N VAL A 4 3.63 -6.41 -3.39
CA VAL A 4 3.37 -5.27 -4.28
C VAL A 4 2.61 -4.19 -3.53
N THR A 5 3.03 -2.93 -3.63
CA THR A 5 2.18 -1.77 -3.35
C THR A 5 1.57 -1.27 -4.65
N PHE A 6 0.27 -1.02 -4.63
CA PHE A 6 -0.48 -0.70 -5.84
C PHE A 6 -1.59 0.33 -5.57
N ASN A 7 -1.31 1.62 -5.77
CA ASN A 7 -2.40 2.59 -5.86
C ASN A 7 -3.22 2.25 -7.11
N LEU A 8 -4.46 1.82 -6.89
CA LEU A 8 -5.34 1.32 -7.95
C LEU A 8 -5.87 2.44 -8.85
N ARG A 9 -5.77 3.68 -8.42
CA ARG A 9 -6.52 4.83 -8.91
C ARG A 9 -8.02 4.54 -8.82
N CYS A 10 -8.76 5.29 -8.05
CA CYS A 10 -10.19 5.09 -7.87
C CYS A 10 -10.94 5.07 -9.22
N ALA A 11 -12.13 4.48 -9.25
CA ALA A 11 -12.89 4.34 -10.49
C ALA A 11 -13.51 5.68 -10.93
N TRP A 12 -12.67 6.62 -11.34
CA TRP A 12 -13.06 7.94 -11.82
C TRP A 12 -13.40 7.91 -13.31
N ARG A 13 -14.64 8.28 -13.68
CA ARG A 13 -15.09 8.28 -15.08
C ARG A 13 -14.34 9.31 -15.95
N GLY A 14 -13.79 10.37 -15.35
CA GLY A 14 -13.01 11.40 -16.03
C GLY A 14 -11.65 10.92 -16.56
N ASP A 15 -11.19 9.72 -16.18
CA ASP A 15 -9.92 9.14 -16.66
C ASP A 15 -10.02 8.60 -18.11
N GLY A 16 -11.17 8.69 -18.77
CA GLY A 16 -11.35 8.33 -20.18
C GLY A 16 -11.01 6.87 -20.45
N ILE A 17 -10.09 6.62 -21.40
CA ILE A 17 -9.60 5.27 -21.73
C ILE A 17 -8.89 4.59 -20.56
N ASN A 18 -8.41 5.36 -19.58
CA ASN A 18 -7.77 4.88 -18.36
C ASN A 18 -8.75 4.74 -17.18
N SER A 19 -10.07 4.83 -17.39
CA SER A 19 -11.03 4.51 -16.34
C SER A 19 -10.90 3.06 -15.89
N PHE A 20 -11.20 2.77 -14.63
CA PHE A 20 -10.98 1.45 -14.01
C PHE A 20 -11.57 0.29 -14.83
N ILE A 21 -12.73 0.47 -15.45
CA ILE A 21 -13.38 -0.57 -16.23
C ILE A 21 -12.52 -1.06 -17.42
N HIS A 22 -11.71 -0.16 -18.02
CA HIS A 22 -10.82 -0.51 -19.11
C HIS A 22 -9.48 -1.09 -18.62
N ARG A 23 -9.06 -0.75 -17.40
CA ARG A 23 -7.81 -1.22 -16.78
C ARG A 23 -7.94 -2.57 -16.07
N ALA A 24 -9.14 -2.94 -15.64
CA ALA A 24 -9.38 -4.13 -14.80
C ALA A 24 -8.86 -5.43 -15.43
N GLY A 25 -9.00 -5.59 -16.75
CA GLY A 25 -8.46 -6.75 -17.48
C GLY A 25 -6.92 -6.77 -17.46
N LEU A 26 -6.27 -5.65 -17.75
CA LEU A 26 -4.82 -5.52 -17.73
C LEU A 26 -4.25 -5.76 -16.33
N ILE A 27 -4.92 -5.23 -15.28
CA ILE A 27 -4.56 -5.48 -13.87
C ILE A 27 -4.63 -6.97 -13.55
N TYR A 28 -5.71 -7.64 -13.96
CA TYR A 28 -5.88 -9.10 -13.79
C TYR A 28 -4.73 -9.85 -14.45
N GLU A 29 -4.49 -9.61 -15.75
CA GLU A 29 -3.44 -10.28 -16.53
C GLU A 29 -2.06 -10.10 -15.87
N LYS A 30 -1.74 -8.89 -15.41
CA LYS A 30 -0.47 -8.62 -14.72
C LYS A 30 -0.35 -9.38 -13.41
N ILE A 31 -1.37 -9.35 -12.55
CA ILE A 31 -1.35 -10.07 -11.28
C ILE A 31 -1.25 -11.58 -11.50
N MET A 32 -1.95 -12.12 -12.49
CA MET A 32 -1.90 -13.56 -12.83
C MET A 32 -0.54 -13.98 -13.39
N ALA A 33 0.11 -13.14 -14.18
CA ALA A 33 1.44 -13.40 -14.73
C ALA A 33 2.53 -13.36 -13.64
N GLU A 34 2.49 -12.32 -12.80
CA GLU A 34 3.50 -12.10 -11.74
C GLU A 34 3.26 -12.96 -10.49
N ARG A 35 2.01 -13.35 -10.23
CA ARG A 35 1.58 -14.15 -9.07
C ARG A 35 2.13 -13.64 -7.74
N PRO A 36 1.96 -12.35 -7.38
CA PRO A 36 2.45 -11.85 -6.10
C PRO A 36 1.75 -12.55 -4.94
N SER A 37 2.50 -12.82 -3.87
CA SER A 37 1.93 -13.42 -2.65
C SER A 37 1.08 -12.40 -1.89
N VAL A 38 1.42 -11.11 -2.01
CA VAL A 38 0.72 -10.00 -1.35
C VAL A 38 0.59 -8.83 -2.31
N VAL A 39 -0.61 -8.22 -2.39
CA VAL A 39 -0.84 -6.94 -3.06
C VAL A 39 -1.54 -5.99 -2.10
N ALA A 40 -0.87 -4.91 -1.76
CA ALA A 40 -1.42 -3.83 -0.96
C ALA A 40 -2.02 -2.76 -1.88
N PHE A 41 -3.34 -2.74 -1.98
CA PHE A 41 -4.08 -1.80 -2.82
C PHE A 41 -4.46 -0.53 -2.06
N GLN A 42 -4.31 0.63 -2.70
CA GLN A 42 -4.82 1.92 -2.26
C GLN A 42 -5.90 2.41 -3.24
N GLU A 43 -6.70 3.39 -2.85
CA GLU A 43 -7.82 3.96 -3.61
C GLU A 43 -8.89 2.95 -4.05
N VAL A 44 -9.10 1.93 -3.26
CA VAL A 44 -10.13 0.92 -3.53
C VAL A 44 -11.50 1.46 -3.12
N ILE A 45 -12.44 1.55 -4.05
CA ILE A 45 -13.84 1.85 -3.75
C ILE A 45 -14.68 0.57 -3.76
N PRO A 46 -15.90 0.55 -3.16
CA PRO A 46 -16.72 -0.67 -3.09
C PRO A 46 -16.91 -1.35 -4.46
N ALA A 47 -17.15 -0.58 -5.52
CA ALA A 47 -17.34 -1.12 -6.86
C ALA A 47 -16.07 -1.79 -7.41
N SER A 48 -14.89 -1.19 -7.23
CA SER A 48 -13.63 -1.80 -7.68
C SER A 48 -13.26 -3.02 -6.83
N LEU A 49 -13.55 -3.02 -5.53
CA LEU A 49 -13.34 -4.18 -4.65
C LEU A 49 -14.13 -5.41 -5.13
N GLU A 50 -15.40 -5.23 -5.47
CA GLU A 50 -16.24 -6.32 -5.99
C GLU A 50 -15.69 -6.89 -7.31
N VAL A 51 -15.19 -6.03 -8.20
CA VAL A 51 -14.54 -6.48 -9.44
C VAL A 51 -13.26 -7.24 -9.13
N LEU A 52 -12.39 -6.70 -8.26
CA LEU A 52 -11.14 -7.36 -7.87
C LEU A 52 -11.40 -8.74 -7.26
N LYS A 53 -12.35 -8.88 -6.34
CA LYS A 53 -12.70 -10.17 -5.72
C LYS A 53 -13.19 -11.20 -6.74
N ARG A 54 -13.90 -10.77 -7.78
CA ARG A 54 -14.36 -11.67 -8.86
C ARG A 54 -13.24 -12.09 -9.80
N LEU A 55 -12.31 -11.16 -10.10
CA LEU A 55 -11.18 -11.42 -10.99
C LEU A 55 -10.08 -12.24 -10.29
N LEU A 56 -9.93 -12.09 -8.98
CA LEU A 56 -8.85 -12.68 -8.18
C LEU A 56 -9.41 -13.61 -7.08
N PRO A 57 -10.17 -14.66 -7.41
CA PRO A 57 -10.80 -15.55 -6.43
C PRO A 57 -9.77 -16.34 -5.60
N GLU A 58 -8.52 -16.48 -6.08
CA GLU A 58 -7.41 -17.08 -5.37
C GLU A 58 -6.77 -16.18 -4.31
N TYR A 59 -7.20 -14.92 -4.20
CA TYR A 59 -6.77 -14.00 -3.15
C TYR A 59 -7.85 -13.84 -2.07
N GLU A 60 -7.40 -13.70 -0.83
CA GLU A 60 -8.19 -13.24 0.30
C GLU A 60 -7.94 -11.74 0.50
N PHE A 61 -9.00 -10.95 0.69
CA PHE A 61 -8.89 -9.49 0.85
C PHE A 61 -9.18 -9.11 2.30
N PHE A 62 -8.26 -8.40 2.93
CA PHE A 62 -8.42 -7.79 4.25
C PHE A 62 -8.19 -6.28 4.15
N GLY A 63 -9.07 -5.48 4.76
CA GLY A 63 -8.95 -4.03 4.77
C GLY A 63 -10.26 -3.32 5.10
N GLY A 64 -10.32 -2.02 4.83
CA GLY A 64 -11.49 -1.20 5.15
C GLY A 64 -11.51 0.13 4.43
N MET A 65 -12.69 0.75 4.45
CA MET A 65 -12.94 2.08 3.92
C MET A 65 -12.60 3.15 4.97
N ARG A 66 -12.28 4.36 4.50
CA ARG A 66 -11.71 5.42 5.35
C ARG A 66 -12.74 6.29 6.08
N THR A 67 -14.00 6.34 5.60
CA THR A 67 -15.01 7.23 6.16
C THR A 67 -15.71 6.63 7.39
N GLU A 68 -16.41 7.46 8.14
CA GLU A 68 -17.26 7.04 9.26
C GLU A 68 -18.39 6.09 8.82
N GLN A 69 -18.89 6.28 7.60
CA GLN A 69 -19.92 5.43 6.99
C GLN A 69 -19.35 4.16 6.36
N TYR A 70 -18.03 3.94 6.45
CA TYR A 70 -17.33 2.81 5.82
C TYR A 70 -17.55 2.75 4.30
N ASP A 71 -17.51 3.90 3.64
CA ASP A 71 -17.66 4.07 2.20
C ASP A 71 -16.50 4.88 1.59
N GLY A 72 -16.64 5.30 0.33
CA GLY A 72 -15.61 6.06 -0.38
C GLY A 72 -14.41 5.20 -0.76
N GLU A 73 -13.21 5.74 -0.60
CA GLU A 73 -11.96 5.00 -0.82
C GLU A 73 -11.49 4.27 0.42
N GLY A 74 -10.85 3.15 0.22
CA GLY A 74 -10.24 2.35 1.28
C GLY A 74 -8.91 1.74 0.86
N LEU A 75 -8.33 1.00 1.79
CA LEU A 75 -7.13 0.19 1.60
C LEU A 75 -7.48 -1.28 1.76
N TYR A 76 -6.91 -2.11 0.91
CA TYR A 76 -7.07 -3.56 1.01
C TYR A 76 -5.74 -4.27 0.73
N THR A 77 -5.40 -5.21 1.60
CA THR A 77 -4.29 -6.15 1.37
C THR A 77 -4.88 -7.45 0.83
N ALA A 78 -4.52 -7.80 -0.41
CA ALA A 78 -4.90 -9.05 -1.03
C ALA A 78 -3.78 -10.09 -0.82
N LEU A 79 -4.13 -11.25 -0.29
CA LEU A 79 -3.23 -12.32 0.11
C LEU A 79 -3.50 -13.55 -0.74
N ARG A 80 -2.50 -14.04 -1.49
CA ARG A 80 -2.65 -15.25 -2.30
C ARG A 80 -2.77 -16.48 -1.40
N LYS A 81 -3.94 -17.11 -1.41
CA LYS A 81 -4.30 -18.25 -0.54
C LYS A 81 -3.33 -19.43 -0.62
N GLU A 82 -2.70 -19.63 -1.79
CA GLU A 82 -1.70 -20.69 -1.98
C GLU A 82 -0.45 -20.44 -1.12
N ASP A 83 0.04 -19.19 -1.06
CA ASP A 83 1.32 -18.83 -0.43
C ASP A 83 1.18 -18.40 1.02
N THR A 84 0.02 -17.87 1.39
CA THR A 84 -0.15 -17.13 2.63
C THR A 84 -1.38 -17.55 3.40
N THR A 85 -1.39 -17.24 4.70
CA THR A 85 -2.58 -17.33 5.57
C THR A 85 -2.68 -16.03 6.36
N LEU A 86 -3.86 -15.42 6.35
CA LEU A 86 -4.19 -14.29 7.23
C LEU A 86 -4.30 -14.79 8.67
N LEU A 87 -3.42 -14.31 9.55
CA LEU A 87 -3.46 -14.65 10.98
C LEU A 87 -4.25 -13.62 11.79
N GLY A 88 -4.43 -12.42 11.24
CA GLY A 88 -5.17 -11.32 11.83
C GLY A 88 -4.79 -10.00 11.20
N GLY A 89 -5.48 -8.94 11.57
CA GLY A 89 -5.20 -7.61 11.07
C GLY A 89 -6.08 -6.57 11.75
N GLU A 90 -5.80 -5.32 11.49
CA GLU A 90 -6.52 -4.18 12.04
C GLU A 90 -6.60 -3.05 11.03
N VAL A 91 -7.71 -2.33 11.06
CA VAL A 91 -7.93 -1.06 10.36
C VAL A 91 -7.88 0.03 11.41
N PHE A 92 -6.97 0.97 11.29
CA PHE A 92 -6.85 2.09 12.22
C PHE A 92 -6.74 3.42 11.46
N TRP A 93 -7.30 4.49 12.04
CA TRP A 93 -7.22 5.82 11.42
C TRP A 93 -5.88 6.47 11.76
N LEU A 94 -5.26 7.08 10.76
CA LEU A 94 -4.06 7.90 10.93
C LEU A 94 -4.47 9.25 11.51
N SER A 95 -4.71 9.26 12.83
CA SER A 95 -5.30 10.36 13.57
C SER A 95 -4.93 10.30 15.05
N PRO A 96 -5.23 11.35 15.86
CA PRO A 96 -5.07 11.31 17.31
C PRO A 96 -5.96 10.28 18.01
N THR A 97 -7.00 9.79 17.31
CA THR A 97 -7.98 8.82 17.83
C THR A 97 -8.12 7.66 16.84
N PRO A 98 -7.11 6.75 16.75
CA PRO A 98 -7.01 5.77 15.67
C PRO A 98 -8.15 4.75 15.62
N TYR A 99 -8.92 4.61 16.68
CA TYR A 99 -10.06 3.67 16.75
C TYR A 99 -11.43 4.35 16.60
N ILE A 100 -11.45 5.66 16.26
CA ILE A 100 -12.68 6.37 15.93
C ILE A 100 -12.79 6.49 14.42
N ALA A 101 -13.81 5.84 13.84
CA ALA A 101 -14.04 5.82 12.40
C ALA A 101 -14.22 7.23 11.84
N GLY A 102 -13.55 7.51 10.71
CA GLY A 102 -13.59 8.81 10.06
C GLY A 102 -12.76 9.92 10.75
N SER A 103 -12.05 9.60 11.84
CA SER A 103 -11.19 10.59 12.53
C SER A 103 -10.00 11.01 11.65
N ARG A 104 -9.52 12.24 11.85
CA ARG A 104 -8.41 12.84 11.10
C ARG A 104 -7.69 13.89 11.93
N PHE A 105 -6.51 14.29 11.51
CA PHE A 105 -5.83 15.46 12.05
C PHE A 105 -6.54 16.76 11.61
N GLU A 106 -6.39 17.83 12.39
CA GLU A 106 -7.00 19.12 12.11
C GLU A 106 -6.48 19.73 10.79
N GLU A 107 -5.16 19.62 10.57
CA GLU A 107 -4.47 20.13 9.39
C GLU A 107 -4.60 19.23 8.14
N GLN A 108 -5.22 18.07 8.26
CA GLN A 108 -5.41 17.12 7.17
C GLN A 108 -6.45 17.61 6.17
N SER A 109 -6.40 17.11 4.92
CA SER A 109 -7.48 17.25 3.96
C SER A 109 -8.83 16.77 4.56
N ILE A 110 -9.93 17.06 3.86
CA ILE A 110 -11.28 16.62 4.29
C ILE A 110 -11.42 15.07 4.32
N PHE A 111 -10.46 14.35 3.71
CA PHE A 111 -10.50 12.91 3.60
C PHE A 111 -9.77 12.24 4.77
N PRO A 112 -10.45 11.45 5.61
CA PRO A 112 -9.78 10.60 6.59
C PRO A 112 -8.76 9.69 5.93
N ARG A 113 -7.71 9.32 6.66
CA ARG A 113 -6.70 8.35 6.20
C ARG A 113 -6.65 7.17 7.16
N VAL A 114 -6.54 5.98 6.60
CA VAL A 114 -6.44 4.73 7.37
C VAL A 114 -5.12 4.05 7.10
N GLY A 115 -4.65 3.29 8.08
CA GLY A 115 -3.62 2.27 7.93
C GLY A 115 -4.24 0.89 8.07
N ILE A 116 -3.74 -0.07 7.30
CA ILE A 116 -4.12 -1.47 7.42
C ILE A 116 -2.92 -2.24 7.91
N TYR A 117 -3.01 -2.78 9.12
CA TYR A 117 -2.08 -3.79 9.59
C TYR A 117 -2.59 -5.18 9.20
N THR A 118 -1.69 -6.01 8.67
CA THR A 118 -2.00 -7.38 8.28
C THR A 118 -0.89 -8.31 8.77
N ARG A 119 -1.24 -9.29 9.58
CA ARG A 119 -0.33 -10.32 10.07
C ARG A 119 -0.47 -11.56 9.20
N VAL A 120 0.60 -11.90 8.48
CA VAL A 120 0.58 -12.86 7.37
C VAL A 120 1.57 -13.99 7.61
N LEU A 121 1.10 -15.22 7.66
CA LEU A 121 1.95 -16.41 7.64
C LEU A 121 2.35 -16.74 6.20
N CYS A 122 3.66 -16.79 5.93
CA CYS A 122 4.22 -17.34 4.70
C CYS A 122 4.27 -18.85 4.78
N LYS A 123 3.46 -19.56 4.01
CA LYS A 123 3.34 -21.03 4.09
C LYS A 123 4.65 -21.76 3.71
N GLN A 124 5.42 -21.16 2.81
CA GLN A 124 6.67 -21.78 2.34
C GLN A 124 7.77 -21.76 3.40
N THR A 125 7.88 -20.67 4.18
CA THR A 125 8.95 -20.47 5.17
C THR A 125 8.50 -20.71 6.60
N GLY A 126 7.19 -20.69 6.87
CA GLY A 126 6.63 -20.68 8.23
C GLY A 126 6.78 -19.34 8.96
N GLU A 127 7.30 -18.32 8.30
CA GLU A 127 7.50 -17.00 8.90
C GLU A 127 6.22 -16.17 8.91
N VAL A 128 6.11 -15.32 9.90
CA VAL A 128 5.00 -14.36 10.03
C VAL A 128 5.51 -12.96 9.73
N LEU A 129 4.93 -12.31 8.71
CA LEU A 129 5.22 -10.93 8.34
C LEU A 129 4.19 -9.98 8.96
N SER A 130 4.65 -8.77 9.32
CA SER A 130 3.83 -7.65 9.74
C SER A 130 3.78 -6.61 8.63
N ILE A 131 2.66 -6.51 7.91
CA ILE A 131 2.52 -5.66 6.73
C ILE A 131 1.58 -4.50 7.03
N PHE A 132 2.07 -3.27 6.83
CA PHE A 132 1.33 -2.02 6.98
C PHE A 132 1.11 -1.40 5.61
N ASN A 133 -0.15 -1.34 5.16
CA ASN A 133 -0.59 -0.69 3.94
C ASN A 133 -1.12 0.70 4.27
N LEU A 134 -0.54 1.74 3.70
CA LEU A 134 -0.84 3.14 4.00
C LEU A 134 -1.22 3.92 2.73
N HIS A 135 -2.07 4.93 2.90
CA HIS A 135 -2.29 6.01 1.93
C HIS A 135 -2.38 7.34 2.67
N LEU A 136 -1.31 8.12 2.62
CA LEU A 136 -1.16 9.33 3.41
C LEU A 136 -1.91 10.52 2.80
N ASP A 137 -1.97 11.63 3.52
CA ASP A 137 -2.64 12.84 3.05
C ASP A 137 -1.85 13.49 1.91
N HIS A 138 -2.58 13.93 0.87
CA HIS A 138 -2.00 14.50 -0.34
C HIS A 138 -1.87 16.02 -0.32
N LEU A 139 -2.46 16.70 0.68
CA LEU A 139 -2.44 18.16 0.79
C LEU A 139 -1.55 18.65 1.93
N SER A 140 -1.48 17.90 3.04
CA SER A 140 -0.75 18.32 4.23
C SER A 140 0.45 17.42 4.49
N THR A 141 1.65 17.98 4.30
CA THR A 141 2.92 17.31 4.65
C THR A 141 2.99 16.99 6.15
N GLU A 142 2.44 17.87 6.99
CA GLU A 142 2.38 17.66 8.44
C GLU A 142 1.47 16.49 8.80
N ALA A 143 0.28 16.39 8.19
CA ALA A 143 -0.63 15.26 8.40
C ALA A 143 -0.01 13.95 7.89
N ALA A 144 0.70 13.97 6.76
CA ALA A 144 1.44 12.81 6.26
C ALA A 144 2.52 12.37 7.26
N GLN A 145 3.30 13.31 7.81
CA GLN A 145 4.30 13.03 8.84
C GLN A 145 3.69 12.42 10.10
N LYS A 146 2.61 13.03 10.60
CA LYS A 146 1.87 12.52 11.78
C LYS A 146 1.29 11.13 11.51
N GLY A 147 0.80 10.86 10.31
CA GLY A 147 0.31 9.54 9.90
C GLY A 147 1.39 8.46 9.96
N LEU A 148 2.61 8.77 9.50
CA LEU A 148 3.76 7.87 9.65
C LEU A 148 4.16 7.70 11.12
N ALA A 149 4.15 8.77 11.91
CA ALA A 149 4.42 8.69 13.34
C ALA A 149 3.39 7.80 14.07
N CYS A 150 2.10 7.89 13.72
CA CYS A 150 1.06 6.99 14.23
C CYS A 150 1.38 5.53 13.92
N THR A 151 1.85 5.24 12.71
CA THR A 151 2.21 3.87 12.31
C THR A 151 3.40 3.34 13.12
N VAL A 152 4.43 4.15 13.31
CA VAL A 152 5.59 3.78 14.16
C VAL A 152 5.17 3.59 15.63
N ALA A 153 4.31 4.46 16.14
CA ALA A 153 3.76 4.34 17.49
C ALA A 153 2.97 3.03 17.64
N TYR A 154 2.11 2.71 16.66
CA TYR A 154 1.36 1.45 16.63
C TYR A 154 2.30 0.24 16.73
N ILE A 155 3.37 0.20 15.92
CA ILE A 155 4.36 -0.90 15.95
C ILE A 155 5.01 -1.02 17.34
N ARG A 156 5.37 0.11 17.95
CA ARG A 156 6.02 0.15 19.29
C ARG A 156 5.08 -0.31 20.41
N GLU A 157 3.82 0.09 20.34
CA GLU A 157 2.80 -0.25 21.35
C GLU A 157 2.36 -1.72 21.27
N HIS A 158 2.42 -2.33 20.07
CA HIS A 158 1.94 -3.69 19.84
C HIS A 158 3.07 -4.72 19.65
N ARG A 159 4.25 -4.50 20.23
CA ARG A 159 5.44 -5.39 20.09
C ARG A 159 5.20 -6.87 20.41
N GLY A 160 4.21 -7.19 21.22
CA GLY A 160 3.83 -8.58 21.51
C GLY A 160 3.06 -9.25 20.38
N TYR A 161 2.55 -8.48 19.42
CA TYR A 161 1.71 -8.91 18.31
C TYR A 161 2.33 -8.57 16.96
N VAL A 162 2.98 -7.42 16.85
CA VAL A 162 3.73 -6.96 15.68
C VAL A 162 5.20 -7.37 15.82
N ASP A 163 5.71 -8.13 14.86
CA ASP A 163 7.13 -8.45 14.75
C ASP A 163 7.82 -7.33 13.94
N ALA A 164 8.55 -6.45 14.63
CA ALA A 164 9.25 -5.33 13.99
C ALA A 164 10.40 -5.82 13.07
N ASP A 165 11.06 -6.94 13.41
CA ASP A 165 12.14 -7.50 12.59
C ASP A 165 11.63 -8.09 11.26
N LYS A 166 10.31 -8.24 11.13
CA LYS A 166 9.62 -8.73 9.93
C LYS A 166 8.53 -7.78 9.45
N ALA A 167 8.71 -6.47 9.73
CA ALA A 167 7.77 -5.44 9.34
C ALA A 167 8.07 -4.86 7.96
N LEU A 168 6.98 -4.60 7.21
CA LEU A 168 6.97 -3.84 5.98
C LEU A 168 5.95 -2.71 6.13
N ILE A 169 6.35 -1.48 5.82
CA ILE A 169 5.48 -0.31 5.76
C ILE A 169 5.50 0.17 4.31
N LEU A 170 4.37 0.05 3.63
CA LEU A 170 4.30 0.31 2.19
C LEU A 170 3.01 1.05 1.82
N GLY A 171 3.01 1.66 0.65
CA GLY A 171 1.83 2.37 0.16
C GLY A 171 2.17 3.63 -0.61
N ASP A 172 1.13 4.39 -0.90
CA ASP A 172 1.20 5.73 -1.45
C ASP A 172 1.34 6.74 -0.28
N PHE A 173 2.52 7.34 -0.17
CA PHE A 173 2.78 8.30 0.90
C PHE A 173 2.49 9.75 0.48
N ASN A 174 2.17 10.00 -0.79
CA ASN A 174 1.85 11.32 -1.33
C ASN A 174 2.93 12.38 -1.08
N VAL A 175 4.17 11.98 -0.80
CA VAL A 175 5.31 12.87 -0.56
C VAL A 175 6.53 12.40 -1.33
N THR A 176 7.35 13.35 -1.79
CA THR A 176 8.60 13.07 -2.51
C THR A 176 9.73 12.66 -1.55
N PRO A 177 10.84 12.07 -2.08
CA PRO A 177 11.94 11.60 -1.23
C PRO A 177 12.62 12.66 -0.39
N ASP A 178 12.58 13.92 -0.76
CA ASP A 178 13.16 15.05 -0.02
C ASP A 178 12.21 15.59 1.08
N SER A 179 10.98 15.09 1.16
CA SER A 179 9.99 15.56 2.11
C SER A 179 10.39 15.27 3.57
N PRO A 180 10.24 16.26 4.49
CA PRO A 180 10.42 16.04 5.92
C PRO A 180 9.37 15.09 6.51
N ALA A 181 8.26 14.85 5.82
CA ALA A 181 7.24 13.92 6.28
C ALA A 181 7.76 12.48 6.46
N LEU A 182 8.84 12.11 5.79
CA LEU A 182 9.47 10.78 5.92
C LEU A 182 10.33 10.62 7.18
N SER A 183 10.56 11.69 7.97
CA SER A 183 11.42 11.63 9.17
C SER A 183 11.01 10.53 10.16
N PRO A 184 9.70 10.26 10.45
CA PRO A 184 9.34 9.23 11.41
C PRO A 184 9.81 7.81 11.04
N LEU A 185 9.97 7.52 9.74
CA LEU A 185 10.51 6.24 9.29
C LEU A 185 12.04 6.26 9.16
N ARG A 186 12.61 7.38 8.73
CA ARG A 186 14.06 7.53 8.54
C ARG A 186 14.87 7.57 9.83
N GLU A 187 14.26 8.05 10.89
CA GLU A 187 14.86 8.08 12.24
C GLU A 187 14.86 6.70 12.91
N GLU A 188 14.09 5.74 12.37
CA GLU A 188 14.08 4.38 12.88
C GLU A 188 15.26 3.57 12.32
N ALA A 189 16.29 3.35 13.12
CA ALA A 189 17.49 2.60 12.71
C ALA A 189 17.20 1.14 12.25
N TRP A 190 16.03 0.62 12.57
CA TRP A 190 15.61 -0.72 12.16
C TRP A 190 14.85 -0.76 10.83
N LEU A 191 14.62 0.39 10.18
CA LEU A 191 13.95 0.51 8.87
C LEU A 191 14.90 1.05 7.82
N TYR A 192 14.69 0.64 6.55
CA TYR A 192 15.29 1.26 5.39
C TYR A 192 14.30 1.35 4.22
N ASP A 193 14.47 2.31 3.34
CA ASP A 193 13.70 2.45 2.10
C ASP A 193 14.22 1.46 1.05
N ALA A 194 13.52 0.34 0.84
CA ALA A 194 13.86 -0.63 -0.19
C ALA A 194 13.64 -0.09 -1.61
N THR A 195 12.91 1.02 -1.74
CA THR A 195 12.61 1.69 -3.02
C THR A 195 13.53 2.87 -3.32
N GLU A 196 14.62 3.08 -2.56
CA GLU A 196 15.53 4.25 -2.71
C GLU A 196 16.01 4.47 -4.16
N GLY A 197 16.27 3.37 -4.89
CA GLY A 197 16.72 3.42 -6.30
C GLY A 197 15.61 3.73 -7.32
N ILE A 198 14.35 3.83 -6.92
CA ILE A 198 13.23 4.15 -7.81
C ILE A 198 13.03 5.66 -7.87
N THR A 199 12.93 6.21 -9.06
CA THR A 199 12.81 7.66 -9.30
C THR A 199 11.39 8.10 -9.64
N THR A 200 10.56 7.20 -10.15
CA THR A 200 9.19 7.50 -10.59
C THR A 200 8.24 6.38 -10.20
N THR A 201 7.18 6.74 -9.50
CA THR A 201 6.04 5.85 -9.24
C THR A 201 4.72 6.48 -9.69
N PHE A 202 4.54 7.79 -9.51
CA PHE A 202 3.38 8.53 -10.04
C PHE A 202 3.68 9.14 -11.40
N HIS A 203 2.94 8.74 -12.43
CA HIS A 203 3.16 9.19 -13.81
C HIS A 203 1.93 9.83 -14.47
N ALA A 204 0.77 9.89 -13.75
CA ALA A 204 -0.45 10.53 -14.23
C ALA A 204 -0.84 10.06 -15.67
N PHE A 205 -0.87 8.74 -15.89
CA PHE A 205 -1.11 8.13 -17.21
C PHE A 205 -0.14 8.62 -18.28
N GLY A 206 1.15 8.61 -17.97
CA GLY A 206 2.24 8.96 -18.87
C GLY A 206 2.49 10.47 -19.06
N LYS A 207 1.79 11.33 -18.32
CA LYS A 207 1.93 12.80 -18.40
C LYS A 207 3.06 13.36 -17.52
N ARG A 208 3.57 12.57 -16.56
CA ARG A 208 4.66 12.93 -15.63
C ARG A 208 5.71 11.82 -15.61
N ARG A 209 6.97 12.14 -15.21
CA ARG A 209 8.07 11.16 -15.22
C ARG A 209 9.04 11.31 -14.04
N ASP A 210 8.72 12.11 -13.04
CA ASP A 210 9.67 12.55 -12.02
C ASP A 210 9.11 12.54 -10.59
N ALA A 211 8.00 11.85 -10.35
CA ALA A 211 7.38 11.81 -9.05
C ALA A 211 7.43 10.40 -8.43
N LYS A 212 8.31 10.19 -7.45
CA LYS A 212 8.27 9.04 -6.55
C LYS A 212 7.45 9.44 -5.32
N ILE A 213 6.34 8.76 -5.08
CA ILE A 213 5.47 8.95 -3.91
C ILE A 213 4.99 7.63 -3.30
N ASP A 214 5.30 6.50 -3.95
CA ASP A 214 5.04 5.17 -3.42
C ASP A 214 6.33 4.56 -2.85
N TYR A 215 6.23 3.93 -1.70
CA TYR A 215 7.36 3.42 -0.93
C TYR A 215 7.14 2.01 -0.41
N ILE A 216 8.25 1.33 -0.16
CA ILE A 216 8.32 0.11 0.64
C ILE A 216 9.48 0.29 1.63
N PHE A 217 9.16 0.63 2.87
CA PHE A 217 10.09 0.55 3.97
C PHE A 217 10.07 -0.87 4.54
N LEU A 218 11.24 -1.41 4.75
CA LEU A 218 11.43 -2.78 5.16
C LEU A 218 12.32 -2.81 6.42
N SER A 219 12.07 -3.77 7.31
CA SER A 219 12.97 -4.00 8.43
C SER A 219 14.40 -4.27 7.95
N GLU A 220 15.39 -3.65 8.60
CA GLU A 220 16.81 -3.86 8.33
C GLU A 220 17.22 -5.33 8.46
N ALA A 221 16.58 -6.08 9.37
CA ALA A 221 16.78 -7.50 9.53
C ALA A 221 16.42 -8.33 8.28
N MET A 222 15.57 -7.78 7.41
CA MET A 222 15.17 -8.42 6.14
C MET A 222 15.98 -7.95 4.92
N ARG A 223 16.88 -6.95 5.05
CA ARG A 223 17.64 -6.37 3.92
C ARG A 223 18.32 -7.44 3.06
N GLY A 224 18.98 -8.40 3.69
CA GLY A 224 19.70 -9.47 2.99
C GLY A 224 18.82 -10.45 2.21
N ARG A 225 17.51 -10.37 2.36
CA ARG A 225 16.53 -11.21 1.66
C ARG A 225 15.97 -10.55 0.40
N VAL A 226 16.20 -9.25 0.20
CA VAL A 226 15.73 -8.51 -0.97
C VAL A 226 16.52 -8.94 -2.19
N THR A 227 15.84 -9.50 -3.18
CA THR A 227 16.43 -9.94 -4.45
C THR A 227 16.17 -8.98 -5.60
N ALA A 228 15.05 -8.26 -5.56
CA ALA A 228 14.72 -7.23 -6.54
C ALA A 228 13.65 -6.27 -5.99
N VAL A 229 13.72 -5.02 -6.44
CA VAL A 229 12.64 -4.03 -6.27
C VAL A 229 12.48 -3.31 -7.60
N ALA A 230 11.29 -3.35 -8.20
CA ALA A 230 11.04 -2.75 -9.50
C ALA A 230 9.60 -2.27 -9.68
N PRO A 231 9.38 -1.14 -10.37
CA PRO A 231 8.04 -0.71 -10.75
C PRO A 231 7.51 -1.57 -11.91
N TRP A 232 6.22 -1.84 -11.91
CA TRP A 232 5.51 -2.42 -13.06
C TRP A 232 5.09 -1.29 -14.01
N GLN A 233 5.75 -1.20 -15.15
CA GLN A 233 5.54 -0.12 -16.13
C GLN A 233 4.68 -0.58 -17.32
N ASP A 234 3.77 -1.52 -17.07
CA ASP A 234 2.92 -2.10 -18.10
C ASP A 234 1.93 -1.06 -18.65
N GLU A 235 1.86 -1.01 -19.94
CA GLU A 235 0.97 -0.16 -20.73
C GLU A 235 0.56 -0.92 -22.00
N HIS A 236 -0.69 -0.81 -22.39
CA HIS A 236 -1.19 -1.37 -23.63
C HIS A 236 -2.10 -0.37 -24.34
N ALA A 237 -1.69 0.10 -25.54
CA ALA A 237 -2.44 1.05 -26.36
C ALA A 237 -2.91 2.32 -25.62
N GLY A 238 -2.05 2.88 -24.77
CA GLY A 238 -2.35 4.07 -23.95
C GLY A 238 -3.13 3.78 -22.66
N ILE A 239 -3.44 2.51 -22.39
CA ILE A 239 -4.09 2.07 -21.16
C ILE A 239 -3.00 1.55 -20.22
N TYR A 240 -2.90 2.16 -19.03
CA TYR A 240 -1.95 1.80 -17.98
C TYR A 240 -2.63 0.95 -16.90
N LEU A 241 -1.84 0.28 -16.05
CA LEU A 241 -2.36 -0.39 -14.85
C LEU A 241 -3.06 0.61 -13.90
N SER A 242 -2.45 1.79 -13.73
CA SER A 242 -2.92 2.90 -12.90
C SER A 242 -2.26 4.18 -13.41
N ASP A 243 -2.50 5.32 -12.79
CA ASP A 243 -1.70 6.55 -12.91
C ASP A 243 -0.44 6.49 -12.03
N HIS A 244 -0.30 5.44 -11.21
CA HIS A 244 0.92 5.02 -10.53
C HIS A 244 1.48 3.75 -11.17
N PHE A 245 2.81 3.58 -11.12
CA PHE A 245 3.45 2.30 -11.36
C PHE A 245 3.43 1.48 -10.06
N PRO A 246 2.76 0.33 -10.02
CA PRO A 246 2.85 -0.57 -8.87
C PRO A 246 4.31 -0.95 -8.61
N VAL A 247 4.72 -0.98 -7.35
CA VAL A 247 6.10 -1.36 -7.01
C VAL A 247 6.13 -2.75 -6.42
N CYS A 248 6.89 -3.63 -7.04
CA CYS A 248 7.06 -5.03 -6.64
C CYS A 248 8.40 -5.22 -5.92
N LEU A 249 8.33 -5.72 -4.69
CA LEU A 249 9.45 -6.24 -3.90
C LEU A 249 9.50 -7.75 -4.02
N SER A 250 10.68 -8.32 -4.30
CA SER A 250 10.95 -9.75 -4.30
C SER A 250 11.86 -10.13 -3.13
N LEU A 251 11.45 -11.13 -2.37
CA LEU A 251 12.16 -11.69 -1.22
C LEU A 251 12.50 -13.18 -1.45
N THR A 252 13.67 -13.59 -0.96
CA THR A 252 14.04 -15.03 -0.80
C THR A 252 13.29 -15.67 0.34
#